data_dde5354995acf5cdc24cdf47951dace4
#
_entry.id   dde5354995acf5cdc24cdf47951dace4
#
_cell.length_a   1.000
_cell.length_b   1.000
_cell.length_c   1.000
_cell.angle_alpha   90.00
_cell.angle_beta   90.00
_cell.angle_gamma   90.00
#
_symmetry.space_group_name_H-M   'P 1'
#
loop_
_entity.id
_entity.type
_entity.pdbx_description
1 polymer ?
#
loop_
_entity_poly.entity_id
_entity_poly.type
_entity_poly.pdbx_seq_one_letter_code
_entity_poly.pdbx_strand_id
1 'polypeptide(L)'
;MTGPAHSSLLHFDAEVFRSSFDRKPFGYTHDLHRLDLFSFDNLLKLAERYVPTQPDWFVAGSAPTPGTEFYSVDHGYLKPHEAMMRLEQGAHRVLLKRLENHDSAFRDLMDLLFKQIIELNGGLHGQKVVRRESAVFISSGAAITPFHFDPEINFFAQIEGEKRYHVYAPVAVSEPELERFFVRGMVDIAQIDLDGRDRSHEHVFPLVAGLGLHQPQNAPHWVETGASRSISYSIVWETDK
;
A
#
# COMPACT_ATOMS: atom_id res chain seq x y z
N MET A 1 -15.97 -11.84 -32.36
CA MET A 1 -14.65 -12.37 -32.04
C MET A 1 -14.39 -12.04 -30.56
N THR A 2 -14.55 -13.02 -29.70
CA THR A 2 -14.25 -12.90 -28.27
C THR A 2 -12.72 -12.92 -28.16
N GLY A 3 -12.13 -11.77 -27.82
CA GLY A 3 -10.70 -11.70 -27.48
C GLY A 3 -10.39 -12.66 -26.30
N PRO A 4 -9.13 -13.08 -26.14
CA PRO A 4 -8.76 -13.93 -25.03
C PRO A 4 -9.19 -13.26 -23.74
N ALA A 5 -9.98 -13.97 -22.93
CA ALA A 5 -10.31 -13.54 -21.59
C ALA A 5 -8.97 -13.32 -20.85
N HIS A 6 -8.60 -12.07 -20.60
CA HIS A 6 -7.49 -11.80 -19.71
C HIS A 6 -7.83 -12.48 -18.38
N SER A 7 -7.06 -13.49 -18.01
CA SER A 7 -7.23 -14.17 -16.72
C SER A 7 -7.14 -13.09 -15.64
N SER A 8 -8.17 -13.03 -14.80
CA SER A 8 -8.21 -12.12 -13.66
C SER A 8 -6.95 -12.31 -12.81
N LEU A 9 -6.22 -11.24 -12.53
CA LEU A 9 -5.06 -11.28 -11.65
C LEU A 9 -5.42 -11.15 -10.16
N LEU A 10 -6.61 -10.62 -9.85
CA LEU A 10 -7.14 -10.51 -8.50
C LEU A 10 -8.34 -11.45 -8.36
N HIS A 11 -8.41 -12.17 -7.24
CA HIS A 11 -9.45 -13.16 -6.98
C HIS A 11 -10.16 -12.82 -5.68
N PHE A 12 -11.42 -12.43 -5.79
CA PHE A 12 -12.26 -11.98 -4.68
C PHE A 12 -13.40 -12.97 -4.43
N ASP A 13 -13.76 -13.13 -3.16
CA ASP A 13 -15.10 -13.57 -2.81
C ASP A 13 -16.08 -12.44 -3.15
N ALA A 14 -17.02 -12.70 -4.06
CA ALA A 14 -17.91 -11.67 -4.59
C ALA A 14 -18.91 -11.14 -3.54
N GLU A 15 -19.29 -11.95 -2.54
CA GLU A 15 -20.18 -11.54 -1.45
C GLU A 15 -19.43 -10.65 -0.46
N VAL A 16 -18.24 -11.08 -0.03
CA VAL A 16 -17.36 -10.31 0.84
C VAL A 16 -17.01 -8.97 0.17
N PHE A 17 -16.65 -8.98 -1.12
CA PHE A 17 -16.34 -7.75 -1.85
C PHE A 17 -17.52 -6.77 -1.82
N ARG A 18 -18.73 -7.19 -2.26
CA ARG A 18 -19.90 -6.32 -2.32
C ARG A 18 -20.33 -5.78 -0.96
N SER A 19 -20.19 -6.59 0.09
CA SER A 19 -20.59 -6.18 1.44
C SER A 19 -19.58 -5.28 2.14
N SER A 20 -18.30 -5.32 1.74
CA SER A 20 -17.19 -4.72 2.49
C SER A 20 -16.41 -3.63 1.74
N PHE A 21 -16.53 -3.56 0.40
CA PHE A 21 -15.79 -2.57 -0.40
C PHE A 21 -15.96 -1.15 0.14
N ASP A 22 -14.83 -0.46 0.36
CA ASP A 22 -14.73 0.89 0.96
C ASP A 22 -15.48 1.09 2.29
N ARG A 23 -15.73 0.01 3.03
CA ARG A 23 -16.39 0.05 4.34
C ARG A 23 -15.65 -0.72 5.41
N LYS A 24 -15.12 -1.88 5.05
CA LYS A 24 -14.40 -2.78 5.96
C LYS A 24 -13.20 -3.39 5.27
N PRO A 25 -12.10 -3.62 5.98
CA PRO A 25 -10.98 -4.36 5.43
C PRO A 25 -11.37 -5.81 5.15
N PHE A 26 -10.83 -6.39 4.07
CA PHE A 26 -10.98 -7.80 3.74
C PHE A 26 -9.80 -8.33 2.95
N GLY A 27 -9.51 -9.64 3.10
CA GLY A 27 -8.46 -10.32 2.35
C GLY A 27 -8.92 -10.79 0.98
N TYR A 28 -7.96 -10.93 0.06
CA TYR A 28 -8.16 -11.52 -1.26
C TYR A 28 -6.90 -12.30 -1.69
N THR A 29 -7.00 -13.08 -2.78
CA THR A 29 -5.82 -13.73 -3.38
C THR A 29 -5.50 -13.12 -4.74
N HIS A 30 -4.23 -13.28 -5.20
CA HIS A 30 -3.79 -12.71 -6.47
C HIS A 30 -2.66 -13.52 -7.09
N ASP A 31 -2.45 -13.33 -8.40
CA ASP A 31 -1.36 -13.91 -9.17
C ASP A 31 -0.22 -12.92 -9.47
N LEU A 32 -0.25 -11.71 -8.93
CA LEU A 32 0.75 -10.67 -9.17
C LEU A 32 2.17 -11.12 -8.80
N HIS A 33 2.31 -11.92 -7.75
CA HIS A 33 3.60 -12.45 -7.28
C HIS A 33 4.31 -13.34 -8.31
N ARG A 34 3.61 -13.77 -9.36
CA ARG A 34 4.16 -14.59 -10.46
C ARG A 34 4.69 -13.75 -11.63
N LEU A 35 4.43 -12.45 -11.62
CA LEU A 35 4.87 -11.55 -12.69
C LEU A 35 6.34 -11.19 -12.49
N ASP A 36 7.17 -11.41 -13.50
CA ASP A 36 8.58 -11.03 -13.50
C ASP A 36 8.81 -9.53 -13.30
N LEU A 37 7.78 -8.73 -13.58
CA LEU A 37 7.72 -7.29 -13.31
C LEU A 37 8.10 -6.94 -11.86
N PHE A 38 7.80 -7.82 -10.90
CA PHE A 38 8.07 -7.66 -9.48
C PHE A 38 9.34 -8.38 -9.01
N SER A 39 10.14 -8.96 -9.91
CA SER A 39 11.43 -9.51 -9.52
C SER A 39 12.31 -8.40 -8.92
N PHE A 40 13.12 -8.75 -7.92
CA PHE A 40 13.97 -7.77 -7.27
C PHE A 40 14.91 -7.04 -8.25
N ASP A 41 15.45 -7.76 -9.24
CA ASP A 41 16.33 -7.21 -10.27
C ASP A 41 15.60 -6.17 -11.17
N ASN A 42 14.33 -6.42 -11.50
CA ASN A 42 13.54 -5.47 -12.29
C ASN A 42 13.14 -4.24 -11.47
N LEU A 43 12.81 -4.43 -10.18
CA LEU A 43 12.54 -3.31 -9.27
C LEU A 43 13.80 -2.49 -9.00
N LEU A 44 14.98 -3.11 -8.94
CA LEU A 44 16.26 -2.43 -8.78
C LEU A 44 16.55 -1.52 -10.00
N LYS A 45 16.34 -2.04 -11.23
CA LYS A 45 16.44 -1.24 -12.47
C LYS A 45 15.41 -0.11 -12.52
N LEU A 46 14.20 -0.36 -12.03
CA LEU A 46 13.17 0.67 -11.92
C LEU A 46 13.60 1.78 -10.96
N ALA A 47 14.18 1.42 -9.81
CA ALA A 47 14.63 2.38 -8.80
C ALA A 47 15.72 3.34 -9.31
N GLU A 48 16.51 2.95 -10.32
CA GLU A 48 17.50 3.82 -10.98
C GLU A 48 16.85 5.00 -11.73
N ARG A 49 15.59 4.86 -12.14
CA ARG A 49 14.84 5.91 -12.88
C ARG A 49 14.33 7.03 -11.97
N TYR A 50 14.32 6.81 -10.65
CA TYR A 50 13.87 7.79 -9.68
C TYR A 50 14.96 8.82 -9.38
N VAL A 51 14.68 10.09 -9.64
CA VAL A 51 15.64 11.18 -9.46
C VAL A 51 15.41 11.90 -8.12
N PRO A 52 16.47 12.46 -7.50
CA PRO A 52 16.38 13.08 -6.17
C PRO A 52 15.37 14.23 -6.04
N THR A 53 15.05 14.89 -7.14
CA THR A 53 14.18 16.08 -7.16
C THR A 53 12.68 15.74 -7.29
N GLN A 54 12.35 14.48 -7.45
CA GLN A 54 10.94 14.04 -7.57
C GLN A 54 10.42 13.51 -6.24
N PRO A 55 9.19 13.86 -5.82
CA PRO A 55 8.58 13.39 -4.58
C PRO A 55 8.00 11.96 -4.68
N ASP A 56 8.42 11.19 -5.69
CA ASP A 56 7.83 9.89 -6.03
C ASP A 56 8.50 8.72 -5.31
N TRP A 57 9.34 9.00 -4.34
CA TRP A 57 10.01 7.95 -3.57
C TRP A 57 10.28 8.38 -2.13
N PHE A 58 10.46 7.37 -1.29
CA PHE A 58 10.76 7.55 0.11
C PHE A 58 11.69 6.42 0.60
N VAL A 59 12.70 6.79 1.37
CA VAL A 59 13.59 5.83 2.05
C VAL A 59 13.62 6.18 3.52
N ALA A 60 13.33 5.22 4.37
CA ALA A 60 13.40 5.41 5.82
C ALA A 60 13.98 4.17 6.51
N GLY A 61 14.46 4.35 7.74
CA GLY A 61 14.74 3.27 8.66
C GLY A 61 13.47 2.56 9.14
N SER A 62 13.63 1.49 9.92
CA SER A 62 12.52 0.85 10.63
C SER A 62 12.13 1.68 11.84
N ALA A 63 10.83 1.77 12.12
CA ALA A 63 10.36 2.31 13.38
C ALA A 63 10.65 1.33 14.52
N PRO A 64 11.04 1.81 15.73
CA PRO A 64 11.21 0.96 16.90
C PRO A 64 9.92 0.28 17.36
N THR A 65 8.80 0.99 17.25
CA THR A 65 7.46 0.53 17.66
C THR A 65 6.39 1.06 16.72
N PRO A 66 5.20 0.48 16.70
CA PRO A 66 4.07 1.00 15.93
C PRO A 66 3.63 2.41 16.33
N GLY A 67 3.80 2.79 17.62
CA GLY A 67 3.49 4.13 18.13
C GLY A 67 4.58 5.18 17.89
N THR A 68 5.67 4.82 17.20
CA THR A 68 6.73 5.78 16.84
C THR A 68 6.18 6.83 15.88
N GLU A 69 6.53 8.10 16.12
CA GLU A 69 6.17 9.17 15.21
C GLU A 69 6.76 8.91 13.82
N PHE A 70 5.91 8.94 12.78
CA PHE A 70 6.26 8.50 11.44
C PHE A 70 7.47 9.26 10.88
N TYR A 71 7.51 10.58 11.08
CA TYR A 71 8.58 11.45 10.60
C TYR A 71 9.80 11.51 11.52
N SER A 72 9.73 10.96 12.74
CA SER A 72 10.89 10.85 13.62
C SER A 72 11.82 9.70 13.23
N VAL A 73 11.36 8.80 12.36
CA VAL A 73 12.19 7.72 11.83
C VAL A 73 13.22 8.30 10.89
N ASP A 74 14.48 7.94 11.08
CA ASP A 74 15.59 8.42 10.26
C ASP A 74 15.31 8.15 8.76
N HIS A 75 15.24 9.23 8.00
CA HIS A 75 15.14 9.20 6.56
C HIS A 75 16.57 9.21 6.02
N GLY A 76 17.12 8.01 5.82
CA GLY A 76 18.47 7.88 5.29
C GLY A 76 18.66 8.69 4.00
N TYR A 77 19.84 9.29 3.83
CA TYR A 77 20.23 10.05 2.64
C TYR A 77 20.46 9.18 1.39
N LEU A 78 20.13 7.89 1.48
CA LEU A 78 20.30 6.95 0.37
C LEU A 78 19.22 7.16 -0.68
N LYS A 79 19.61 7.08 -1.95
CA LYS A 79 18.68 6.94 -3.05
C LYS A 79 17.99 5.56 -2.99
N PRO A 80 16.79 5.41 -3.59
CA PRO A 80 16.07 4.14 -3.57
C PRO A 80 16.92 2.94 -3.97
N HIS A 81 17.61 3.02 -5.11
CA HIS A 81 18.51 1.98 -5.59
C HIS A 81 19.61 1.62 -4.58
N GLU A 82 20.27 2.62 -3.99
CA GLU A 82 21.33 2.42 -2.99
C GLU A 82 20.79 1.76 -1.71
N ALA A 83 19.60 2.18 -1.26
CA ALA A 83 18.93 1.58 -0.10
C ALA A 83 18.53 0.13 -0.37
N MET A 84 18.02 -0.16 -1.57
CA MET A 84 17.68 -1.53 -1.97
C MET A 84 18.89 -2.45 -2.00
N MET A 85 20.05 -1.97 -2.48
CA MET A 85 21.30 -2.74 -2.47
C MET A 85 21.81 -3.03 -1.05
N ARG A 86 21.34 -2.31 -0.04
CA ARG A 86 21.78 -2.42 1.35
C ARG A 86 20.72 -2.98 2.28
N LEU A 87 19.63 -3.55 1.76
CA LEU A 87 18.52 -4.06 2.59
C LEU A 87 18.94 -5.09 3.64
N GLU A 88 19.97 -5.89 3.34
CA GLU A 88 20.51 -6.89 4.28
C GLU A 88 21.47 -6.30 5.32
N GLN A 89 21.96 -5.07 5.10
CA GLN A 89 22.93 -4.40 5.96
C GLN A 89 22.31 -3.47 6.99
N GLY A 90 20.99 -3.25 6.91
CA GLY A 90 20.27 -2.33 7.79
C GLY A 90 18.77 -2.43 7.65
N ALA A 91 18.04 -1.85 8.61
CA ALA A 91 16.60 -1.82 8.61
C ALA A 91 16.09 -0.68 7.71
N HIS A 92 15.96 -0.92 6.42
CA HIS A 92 15.48 0.06 5.46
C HIS A 92 14.06 -0.26 4.97
N ARG A 93 13.29 0.79 4.72
CA ARG A 93 12.02 0.75 4.01
C ARG A 93 12.13 1.67 2.80
N VAL A 94 11.92 1.12 1.62
CA VAL A 94 11.94 1.84 0.35
C VAL A 94 10.54 1.83 -0.23
N LEU A 95 10.02 3.00 -0.54
CA LEU A 95 8.75 3.19 -1.21
C LEU A 95 9.01 3.86 -2.55
N LEU A 96 8.65 3.19 -3.64
CA LEU A 96 8.60 3.74 -4.98
C LEU A 96 7.12 4.03 -5.31
N LYS A 97 6.79 5.29 -5.55
CA LYS A 97 5.44 5.78 -5.85
C LYS A 97 5.30 6.11 -7.31
N ARG A 98 4.05 6.15 -7.78
CA ARG A 98 3.70 6.55 -9.15
C ARG A 98 4.47 5.76 -10.20
N LEU A 99 4.54 4.43 -10.00
CA LEU A 99 5.26 3.52 -10.90
C LEU A 99 4.83 3.70 -12.36
N GLU A 100 3.56 4.03 -12.58
CA GLU A 100 2.94 4.30 -13.88
C GLU A 100 3.58 5.48 -14.63
N ASN A 101 4.28 6.37 -13.93
CA ASN A 101 5.02 7.49 -14.55
C ASN A 101 6.44 7.09 -14.96
N HIS A 102 6.97 6.04 -14.38
CA HIS A 102 8.35 5.59 -14.56
C HIS A 102 8.47 4.37 -15.47
N ASP A 103 7.37 3.59 -15.61
CA ASP A 103 7.36 2.38 -16.44
C ASP A 103 5.97 2.10 -17.00
N SER A 104 5.89 1.89 -18.32
CA SER A 104 4.61 1.62 -19.01
C SER A 104 3.97 0.29 -18.61
N ALA A 105 4.76 -0.74 -18.27
CA ALA A 105 4.21 -2.02 -17.85
C ALA A 105 3.48 -1.90 -16.50
N PHE A 106 3.96 -1.06 -15.58
CA PHE A 106 3.23 -0.74 -14.35
C PHE A 106 1.97 0.09 -14.60
N ARG A 107 1.99 0.98 -15.59
CA ARG A 107 0.79 1.71 -16.02
C ARG A 107 -0.29 0.78 -16.52
N ASP A 108 0.09 -0.11 -17.45
CA ASP A 108 -0.83 -1.08 -18.04
C ASP A 108 -1.40 -2.02 -16.96
N LEU A 109 -0.55 -2.46 -16.02
CA LEU A 109 -0.97 -3.28 -14.89
C LEU A 109 -1.96 -2.52 -13.99
N MET A 110 -1.64 -1.28 -13.61
CA MET A 110 -2.53 -0.46 -12.78
C MET A 110 -3.89 -0.26 -13.45
N ASP A 111 -3.92 0.03 -14.75
CA ASP A 111 -5.16 0.21 -15.51
C ASP A 111 -5.99 -1.09 -15.56
N LEU A 112 -5.34 -2.22 -15.77
CA LEU A 112 -5.99 -3.53 -15.76
C LEU A 112 -6.63 -3.86 -14.41
N LEU A 113 -5.88 -3.69 -13.31
CA LEU A 113 -6.35 -4.00 -11.97
C LEU A 113 -7.47 -3.05 -11.54
N PHE A 114 -7.30 -1.76 -11.79
CA PHE A 114 -8.34 -0.76 -11.49
C PHE A 114 -9.64 -1.10 -12.23
N LYS A 115 -9.55 -1.40 -13.53
CA LYS A 115 -10.70 -1.81 -14.34
C LYS A 115 -11.39 -3.04 -13.73
N GLN A 116 -10.64 -4.08 -13.37
CA GLN A 116 -11.16 -5.29 -12.75
C GLN A 116 -11.92 -5.00 -11.45
N ILE A 117 -11.34 -4.16 -10.57
CA ILE A 117 -11.95 -3.80 -9.28
C ILE A 117 -13.25 -3.01 -9.51
N ILE A 118 -13.22 -2.01 -10.39
CA ILE A 118 -14.38 -1.15 -10.64
C ILE A 118 -15.52 -1.91 -11.36
N GLU A 119 -15.21 -2.81 -12.28
CA GLU A 119 -16.21 -3.68 -12.91
C GLU A 119 -16.89 -4.59 -11.87
N LEU A 120 -16.12 -5.17 -10.94
CA LEU A 120 -16.67 -5.98 -9.85
C LEU A 120 -17.55 -5.16 -8.89
N ASN A 121 -17.21 -3.90 -8.68
CA ASN A 121 -18.02 -2.95 -7.89
C ASN A 121 -19.30 -2.47 -8.61
N GLY A 122 -19.48 -2.79 -9.88
CA GLY A 122 -20.59 -2.29 -10.69
C GLY A 122 -20.44 -0.83 -11.15
N GLY A 123 -19.19 -0.33 -11.17
CA GLY A 123 -18.85 1.04 -11.56
C GLY A 123 -18.47 1.94 -10.40
N LEU A 124 -18.29 3.22 -10.69
CA LEU A 124 -17.93 4.26 -9.71
C LEU A 124 -19.17 4.91 -9.05
N HIS A 125 -20.39 4.48 -9.39
CA HIS A 125 -21.64 4.98 -8.80
C HIS A 125 -21.77 6.51 -8.83
N GLY A 126 -21.33 7.15 -9.91
CA GLY A 126 -21.41 8.60 -10.12
C GLY A 126 -20.24 9.40 -9.53
N GLN A 127 -19.32 8.75 -8.81
CA GLN A 127 -18.10 9.37 -8.31
C GLN A 127 -17.08 9.56 -9.44
N LYS A 128 -16.19 10.55 -9.28
CA LYS A 128 -15.04 10.75 -10.18
C LYS A 128 -13.76 10.41 -9.43
N VAL A 129 -12.86 9.71 -10.10
CA VAL A 129 -11.50 9.50 -9.59
C VAL A 129 -10.73 10.80 -9.71
N VAL A 130 -10.28 11.36 -8.59
CA VAL A 130 -9.48 12.59 -8.55
C VAL A 130 -7.99 12.30 -8.55
N ARG A 131 -7.58 11.15 -8.00
CA ARG A 131 -6.20 10.67 -8.00
C ARG A 131 -6.18 9.14 -8.05
N ARG A 132 -5.22 8.59 -8.77
CA ARG A 132 -4.93 7.15 -8.80
C ARG A 132 -3.43 6.96 -8.97
N GLU A 133 -2.84 6.13 -8.13
CA GLU A 133 -1.40 5.87 -8.11
C GLU A 133 -1.13 4.40 -7.83
N SER A 134 0.05 3.93 -8.25
CA SER A 134 0.59 2.63 -7.86
C SER A 134 1.90 2.80 -7.10
N ALA A 135 2.19 1.85 -6.20
CA ALA A 135 3.41 1.89 -5.40
C ALA A 135 3.96 0.49 -5.13
N VAL A 136 5.28 0.41 -4.97
CA VAL A 136 5.97 -0.78 -4.46
C VAL A 136 6.67 -0.42 -3.15
N PHE A 137 6.43 -1.27 -2.15
CA PHE A 137 7.07 -1.22 -0.84
C PHE A 137 8.10 -2.33 -0.75
N ILE A 138 9.36 -1.96 -0.51
CA ILE A 138 10.48 -2.89 -0.36
C ILE A 138 11.06 -2.66 1.02
N SER A 139 11.03 -3.69 1.87
CA SER A 139 11.46 -3.58 3.26
C SER A 139 12.50 -4.65 3.59
N SER A 140 13.46 -4.31 4.41
CA SER A 140 14.31 -5.30 5.10
C SER A 140 13.48 -6.11 6.09
N GLY A 141 14.00 -7.24 6.55
CA GLY A 141 13.37 -8.03 7.60
C GLY A 141 13.17 -7.22 8.90
N ALA A 142 12.15 -7.60 9.65
CA ALA A 142 11.77 -7.02 10.94
C ALA A 142 11.47 -5.50 10.93
N ALA A 143 11.19 -4.92 9.75
CA ALA A 143 10.84 -3.50 9.65
C ALA A 143 9.41 -3.24 10.12
N ILE A 144 9.21 -2.13 10.83
CA ILE A 144 7.90 -1.66 11.29
C ILE A 144 7.54 -0.36 10.56
N THR A 145 6.31 -0.32 10.01
CA THR A 145 5.67 0.91 9.55
C THR A 145 4.77 1.44 10.66
N PRO A 146 4.98 2.68 11.14
CA PRO A 146 4.20 3.25 12.23
C PRO A 146 2.71 3.34 11.94
N PHE A 147 1.91 3.44 13.00
CA PHE A 147 0.46 3.59 12.94
C PHE A 147 0.07 4.93 12.34
N HIS A 148 -0.74 4.89 11.30
CA HIS A 148 -1.25 6.06 10.56
C HIS A 148 -2.51 5.69 9.80
N PHE A 149 -3.13 6.64 9.13
CA PHE A 149 -4.16 6.37 8.11
C PHE A 149 -3.85 7.12 6.80
N ASP A 150 -4.38 6.60 5.71
CA ASP A 150 -4.28 7.19 4.38
C ASP A 150 -5.67 7.57 3.87
N PRO A 151 -5.78 8.66 3.07
CA PRO A 151 -7.08 9.10 2.54
C PRO A 151 -7.54 8.28 1.34
N GLU A 152 -6.75 7.33 0.88
CA GLU A 152 -7.04 6.53 -0.31
C GLU A 152 -7.77 5.23 0.01
N ILE A 153 -8.56 4.77 -0.94
CA ILE A 153 -8.95 3.37 -1.06
C ILE A 153 -7.72 2.59 -1.54
N ASN A 154 -7.36 1.51 -0.86
CA ASN A 154 -6.16 0.75 -1.13
C ASN A 154 -6.44 -0.74 -1.39
N PHE A 155 -5.79 -1.30 -2.42
CA PHE A 155 -5.64 -2.72 -2.64
C PHE A 155 -4.15 -3.08 -2.57
N PHE A 156 -3.79 -3.68 -1.45
CA PHE A 156 -2.41 -4.03 -1.12
C PHE A 156 -2.16 -5.52 -1.39
N ALA A 157 -1.13 -5.86 -2.14
CA ALA A 157 -0.77 -7.20 -2.56
C ALA A 157 0.63 -7.58 -2.09
N GLN A 158 0.77 -8.71 -1.39
CA GLN A 158 2.07 -9.22 -0.96
C GLN A 158 2.71 -10.03 -2.08
N ILE A 159 3.89 -9.62 -2.52
CA ILE A 159 4.62 -10.19 -3.66
C ILE A 159 5.70 -11.17 -3.21
N GLU A 160 6.51 -10.79 -2.22
CA GLU A 160 7.63 -11.57 -1.69
C GLU A 160 7.75 -11.37 -0.17
N GLY A 161 8.15 -12.42 0.54
CA GLY A 161 8.30 -12.36 1.99
C GLY A 161 6.94 -12.33 2.72
N GLU A 162 6.97 -11.86 3.96
CA GLU A 162 5.82 -11.89 4.87
C GLU A 162 5.58 -10.53 5.51
N LYS A 163 4.31 -10.20 5.72
CA LYS A 163 3.87 -9.07 6.53
C LYS A 163 2.71 -9.45 7.44
N ARG A 164 2.63 -8.80 8.59
CA ARG A 164 1.41 -8.75 9.40
C ARG A 164 0.85 -7.35 9.28
N TYR A 165 -0.29 -7.23 8.64
CA TYR A 165 -0.95 -5.96 8.39
C TYR A 165 -2.06 -5.78 9.41
N HIS A 166 -1.89 -4.81 10.28
CA HIS A 166 -2.83 -4.44 11.33
C HIS A 166 -3.67 -3.27 10.85
N VAL A 167 -4.96 -3.48 10.66
CA VAL A 167 -5.87 -2.45 10.15
C VAL A 167 -7.11 -2.34 11.02
N TYR A 168 -7.52 -1.12 11.26
CA TYR A 168 -8.74 -0.78 11.98
C TYR A 168 -9.83 -0.35 11.01
N ALA A 169 -11.09 -0.52 11.39
CA ALA A 169 -12.18 0.06 10.61
C ALA A 169 -12.05 1.60 10.60
N PRO A 170 -12.51 2.30 9.52
CA PRO A 170 -12.42 3.76 9.43
C PRO A 170 -13.06 4.50 10.63
N VAL A 171 -14.07 3.93 11.26
CA VAL A 171 -14.72 4.47 12.45
C VAL A 171 -13.78 4.62 13.66
N ALA A 172 -12.60 3.98 13.63
CA ALA A 172 -11.58 4.14 14.65
C ALA A 172 -10.85 5.51 14.58
N VAL A 173 -11.02 6.28 13.50
CA VAL A 173 -10.54 7.68 13.40
C VAL A 173 -11.66 8.59 13.84
N SER A 174 -11.39 9.47 14.78
CA SER A 174 -12.36 10.46 15.24
C SER A 174 -12.49 11.62 14.25
N GLU A 175 -13.64 12.28 14.25
CA GLU A 175 -13.88 13.47 13.44
C GLU A 175 -12.82 14.58 13.64
N PRO A 176 -12.38 14.91 14.88
CA PRO A 176 -11.30 15.89 15.08
C PRO A 176 -9.94 15.45 14.51
N GLU A 177 -9.66 14.16 14.39
CA GLU A 177 -8.44 13.65 13.75
C GLU A 177 -8.52 13.81 12.24
N LEU A 178 -9.66 13.49 11.63
CA LEU A 178 -9.92 13.72 10.21
C LEU A 178 -9.85 15.21 9.86
N GLU A 179 -10.51 16.08 10.63
CA GLU A 179 -10.46 17.53 10.43
C GLU A 179 -9.03 18.07 10.46
N ARG A 180 -8.22 17.66 11.44
CA ARG A 180 -6.81 18.06 11.53
C ARG A 180 -6.02 17.68 10.28
N PHE A 181 -6.26 16.47 9.78
CA PHE A 181 -5.62 15.98 8.57
C PHE A 181 -5.99 16.81 7.34
N PHE A 182 -7.27 17.04 7.12
CA PHE A 182 -7.75 17.81 5.97
C PHE A 182 -7.40 19.30 6.06
N VAL A 183 -7.43 19.89 7.24
CA VAL A 183 -7.04 21.32 7.46
C VAL A 183 -5.54 21.54 7.17
N ARG A 184 -4.69 20.57 7.46
CA ARG A 184 -3.25 20.65 7.15
C ARG A 184 -2.93 20.45 5.67
N GLY A 185 -3.94 20.24 4.83
CA GLY A 185 -3.78 20.11 3.39
C GLY A 185 -3.17 18.79 2.94
N MET A 186 -3.36 17.73 3.71
CA MET A 186 -2.87 16.37 3.37
C MET A 186 -1.36 16.30 3.12
N VAL A 187 -0.59 17.23 3.69
CA VAL A 187 0.87 17.31 3.47
C VAL A 187 1.60 16.24 4.29
N ASP A 188 1.01 15.86 5.42
CA ASP A 188 1.58 14.89 6.36
C ASP A 188 0.78 13.59 6.32
N ILE A 189 1.47 12.46 6.41
CA ILE A 189 0.82 11.19 6.73
C ILE A 189 0.06 11.40 8.03
N ALA A 190 -1.21 11.07 8.03
CA ALA A 190 -2.08 11.31 9.17
C ALA A 190 -1.71 10.37 10.31
N GLN A 191 -0.71 10.78 11.04
CA GLN A 191 -0.32 10.07 12.24
C GLN A 191 -1.32 10.33 13.34
N ILE A 192 -1.84 9.25 13.89
CA ILE A 192 -2.75 9.23 15.01
C ILE A 192 -2.17 8.36 16.11
N ASP A 193 -2.62 8.62 17.34
CA ASP A 193 -2.16 7.89 18.48
C ASP A 193 -2.70 6.46 18.49
N LEU A 194 -1.82 5.47 18.62
CA LEU A 194 -2.19 4.07 18.80
C LEU A 194 -2.63 3.77 20.24
N ASP A 195 -2.05 4.48 21.19
CA ASP A 195 -2.35 4.28 22.61
C ASP A 195 -3.79 4.71 22.92
N GLY A 196 -4.52 3.85 23.61
CA GLY A 196 -5.92 4.08 23.92
C GLY A 196 -6.92 3.72 22.81
N ARG A 197 -6.49 3.25 21.64
CA ARG A 197 -7.42 2.70 20.63
C ARG A 197 -8.06 1.41 21.11
N ASP A 198 -9.34 1.29 20.85
CA ASP A 198 -10.05 0.04 21.09
C ASP A 198 -9.58 -1.05 20.10
N ARG A 199 -8.80 -1.97 20.64
CA ARG A 199 -8.24 -3.09 19.83
C ARG A 199 -9.30 -4.10 19.39
N SER A 200 -10.52 -4.03 19.86
CA SER A 200 -11.62 -4.86 19.34
C SER A 200 -11.97 -4.53 17.88
N HIS A 201 -11.56 -3.36 17.40
CA HIS A 201 -11.69 -2.91 16.01
C HIS A 201 -10.48 -3.25 15.14
N GLU A 202 -9.43 -3.87 15.71
CA GLU A 202 -8.24 -4.29 14.99
C GLU A 202 -8.48 -5.61 14.26
N HIS A 203 -8.16 -5.61 12.98
CA HIS A 203 -8.11 -6.82 12.15
C HIS A 203 -6.65 -7.06 11.74
N VAL A 204 -6.16 -8.28 11.94
CA VAL A 204 -4.79 -8.64 11.60
C VAL A 204 -4.79 -9.58 10.41
N PHE A 205 -4.13 -9.18 9.33
CA PHE A 205 -3.99 -9.96 8.12
C PHE A 205 -2.55 -10.48 8.00
N PRO A 206 -2.30 -11.79 8.17
CA PRO A 206 -1.02 -12.38 7.81
C PRO A 206 -0.95 -12.47 6.29
N LEU A 207 -0.01 -11.74 5.69
CA LEU A 207 0.18 -11.65 4.25
C LEU A 207 1.46 -12.37 3.86
N VAL A 208 1.32 -13.33 2.95
CA VAL A 208 2.42 -14.00 2.24
C VAL A 208 2.23 -13.81 0.74
N ALA A 209 3.21 -14.18 -0.07
CA ALA A 209 3.12 -14.07 -1.52
C ALA A 209 1.82 -14.68 -2.07
N GLY A 210 1.07 -13.90 -2.85
CA GLY A 210 -0.24 -14.29 -3.40
C GLY A 210 -1.45 -13.91 -2.53
N LEU A 211 -1.24 -13.35 -1.33
CA LEU A 211 -2.31 -12.80 -0.50
C LEU A 211 -2.33 -11.28 -0.58
N GLY A 212 -3.52 -10.71 -0.56
CA GLY A 212 -3.75 -9.27 -0.56
C GLY A 212 -4.80 -8.83 0.44
N LEU A 213 -4.84 -7.54 0.67
CA LEU A 213 -5.75 -6.86 1.57
C LEU A 213 -6.38 -5.66 0.88
N HIS A 214 -7.70 -5.54 0.98
CA HIS A 214 -8.38 -4.27 0.74
C HIS A 214 -8.44 -3.45 2.04
N GLN A 215 -7.97 -2.22 1.96
CA GLN A 215 -8.06 -1.23 3.03
C GLN A 215 -9.01 -0.12 2.59
N PRO A 216 -10.11 0.13 3.33
CA PRO A 216 -11.00 1.25 3.07
C PRO A 216 -10.30 2.60 3.25
N GLN A 217 -10.88 3.64 2.66
CA GLN A 217 -10.48 5.02 2.87
C GLN A 217 -10.43 5.36 4.37
N ASN A 218 -9.39 6.08 4.80
CA ASN A 218 -9.19 6.51 6.19
C ASN A 218 -9.10 5.37 7.23
N ALA A 219 -8.81 4.14 6.82
CA ALA A 219 -8.63 3.03 7.73
C ALA A 219 -7.24 3.09 8.41
N PRO A 220 -7.17 3.29 9.75
CA PRO A 220 -5.88 3.34 10.44
C PRO A 220 -5.19 1.99 10.39
N HIS A 221 -3.86 2.02 10.23
CA HIS A 221 -3.10 0.80 10.11
C HIS A 221 -1.63 0.96 10.50
N TRP A 222 -0.97 -0.16 10.77
CA TRP A 222 0.46 -0.30 10.91
C TRP A 222 0.90 -1.66 10.41
N VAL A 223 2.19 -1.85 10.12
CA VAL A 223 2.65 -3.08 9.46
C VAL A 223 3.95 -3.57 10.05
N GLU A 224 4.01 -4.87 10.33
CA GLU A 224 5.23 -5.61 10.67
C GLU A 224 5.71 -6.37 9.45
N THR A 225 7.00 -6.26 9.13
CA THR A 225 7.65 -7.12 8.14
C THR A 225 8.18 -8.38 8.84
N GLY A 226 8.05 -9.54 8.20
CA GLY A 226 8.64 -10.80 8.69
C GLY A 226 10.16 -10.77 8.76
N ALA A 227 10.80 -11.92 8.99
CA ALA A 227 12.24 -11.99 9.22
C ALA A 227 13.12 -11.72 7.98
N SER A 228 12.55 -11.83 6.78
CA SER A 228 13.24 -11.64 5.51
C SER A 228 12.81 -10.38 4.78
N ARG A 229 13.50 -10.06 3.68
CA ARG A 229 13.07 -9.03 2.74
C ARG A 229 11.62 -9.24 2.35
N SER A 230 10.90 -8.14 2.19
CA SER A 230 9.50 -8.14 1.78
C SER A 230 9.29 -7.17 0.63
N ILE A 231 8.53 -7.60 -0.37
CA ILE A 231 8.08 -6.78 -1.49
C ILE A 231 6.55 -6.82 -1.50
N SER A 232 5.93 -5.65 -1.58
CA SER A 232 4.48 -5.51 -1.70
C SER A 232 4.15 -4.47 -2.77
N TYR A 233 3.02 -4.64 -3.43
CA TYR A 233 2.49 -3.71 -4.41
C TYR A 233 1.16 -3.16 -3.94
N SER A 234 0.88 -1.91 -4.27
CA SER A 234 -0.37 -1.22 -3.92
C SER A 234 -0.90 -0.47 -5.12
N ILE A 235 -2.20 -0.53 -5.31
CA ILE A 235 -2.96 0.42 -6.12
C ILE A 235 -3.89 1.19 -5.21
N VAL A 236 -3.81 2.51 -5.30
CA VAL A 236 -4.60 3.44 -4.47
C VAL A 236 -5.33 4.45 -5.34
N TRP A 237 -6.48 4.89 -4.88
CA TRP A 237 -7.17 6.02 -5.51
C TRP A 237 -8.06 6.77 -4.53
N GLU A 238 -8.39 7.99 -4.90
CA GLU A 238 -9.37 8.86 -4.25
C GLU A 238 -10.48 9.22 -5.21
N THR A 239 -11.65 9.49 -4.67
CA THR A 239 -12.80 10.01 -5.40
C THR A 239 -13.21 11.37 -4.86
N ASP A 240 -14.08 12.07 -5.61
CA ASP A 240 -14.64 13.37 -5.24
C ASP A 240 -15.79 13.29 -4.21
N LYS A 241 -15.83 12.20 -3.45
CA LYS A 241 -16.82 11.93 -2.39
C LYS A 241 -16.49 12.67 -1.12
#